data_ada7a3c00085952918cdb8c7ed93e0fd
#
_entry.id   ada7a3c00085952918cdb8c7ed93e0fd
#
_cell.length_a   1.000
_cell.length_b   1.000
_cell.length_c   1.000
_cell.angle_alpha   90.00
_cell.angle_beta   90.00
_cell.angle_gamma   90.00
#
_symmetry.space_group_name_H-M   'P 1'
#
loop_
_entity.id
_entity.type
_entity.pdbx_description
1 polymer ?
#
loop_
_entity_poly.entity_id
_entity_poly.type
_entity_poly.pdbx_seq_one_letter_code
_entity_poly.pdbx_strand_id
1 'polypeptide(L)'
;MSILHIMESIKENLEKIRERVAAACLRSGRKTNDVRLLLATKTVPPQIILEAFACKATLIGENRVQELLEKYDALKNVPHENHFIGHLQSNKIKSVIDKVNCIESVDTLELAQKLNARLTEQKTSMNIFIEVNTSGELTKNGCKPADVFTLIEQIAEFPALNIRGLMTIGALTEEEKEVRKCFVLLRNIAEKINAQRTNVRIDELSMGMSSDFEWAIEEGATEIRVGSAVFGFRPKNI
;
A
#
# COMPACT_ATOMS: atom_id res chain seq x y z
N MET A 1 -8.29 29.56 2.87
CA MET A 1 -6.84 29.31 2.73
C MET A 1 -6.52 29.45 1.25
N SER A 2 -5.51 30.23 0.84
CA SER A 2 -5.17 30.39 -0.59
C SER A 2 -4.48 29.12 -1.11
N ILE A 3 -4.59 28.85 -2.41
CA ILE A 3 -3.92 27.70 -3.06
C ILE A 3 -2.42 27.72 -2.78
N LEU A 4 -1.79 28.91 -2.78
CA LEU A 4 -0.37 29.09 -2.49
C LEU A 4 0.02 28.57 -1.09
N HIS A 5 -0.79 28.86 -0.08
CA HIS A 5 -0.56 28.42 1.30
C HIS A 5 -0.73 26.90 1.46
N ILE A 6 -1.61 26.30 0.68
CA ILE A 6 -1.78 24.83 0.66
C ILE A 6 -0.57 24.16 0.01
N MET A 7 -0.03 24.71 -1.08
CA MET A 7 1.17 24.19 -1.78
C MET A 7 2.40 24.23 -0.88
N GLU A 8 2.66 25.35 -0.21
CA GLU A 8 3.76 25.48 0.75
C GLU A 8 3.65 24.43 1.86
N SER A 9 2.45 24.25 2.41
CA SER A 9 2.16 23.25 3.44
C SER A 9 2.42 21.82 2.97
N ILE A 10 2.03 21.43 1.74
CA ILE A 10 2.28 20.07 1.21
C ILE A 10 3.77 19.85 0.98
N LYS A 11 4.46 20.83 0.40
CA LYS A 11 5.90 20.75 0.16
C LYS A 11 6.67 20.55 1.47
N GLU A 12 6.40 21.40 2.46
CA GLU A 12 7.04 21.31 3.78
C GLU A 12 6.76 19.96 4.47
N ASN A 13 5.49 19.49 4.40
CA ASN A 13 5.13 18.20 4.99
C ASN A 13 5.85 17.04 4.29
N LEU A 14 5.94 17.05 2.96
CA LEU A 14 6.67 16.02 2.22
C LEU A 14 8.18 16.06 2.53
N GLU A 15 8.77 17.24 2.67
CA GLU A 15 10.18 17.37 3.08
C GLU A 15 10.40 16.79 4.48
N LYS A 16 9.58 17.14 5.45
CA LYS A 16 9.63 16.56 6.81
C LYS A 16 9.47 15.04 6.80
N ILE A 17 8.55 14.48 5.99
CA ILE A 17 8.40 13.02 5.87
C ILE A 17 9.66 12.39 5.26
N ARG A 18 10.24 12.98 4.21
CA ARG A 18 11.47 12.47 3.60
C ARG A 18 12.66 12.48 4.57
N GLU A 19 12.77 13.53 5.39
CA GLU A 19 13.79 13.61 6.44
C GLU A 19 13.60 12.50 7.49
N ARG A 20 12.37 12.26 7.94
CA ARG A 20 12.03 11.18 8.89
C ARG A 20 12.31 9.81 8.30
N VAL A 21 11.98 9.58 7.03
CA VAL A 21 12.32 8.35 6.30
C VAL A 21 13.83 8.16 6.25
N ALA A 22 14.59 9.20 5.89
CA ALA A 22 16.04 9.12 5.84
C ALA A 22 16.64 8.80 7.21
N ALA A 23 16.13 9.42 8.28
CA ALA A 23 16.58 9.15 9.65
C ALA A 23 16.28 7.71 10.10
N ALA A 24 15.09 7.16 9.78
CA ALA A 24 14.73 5.78 10.07
C ALA A 24 15.59 4.78 9.28
N CYS A 25 15.85 5.05 8.00
CA CYS A 25 16.76 4.25 7.17
C CYS A 25 18.18 4.26 7.76
N LEU A 26 18.68 5.41 8.18
CA LEU A 26 20.01 5.51 8.81
C LEU A 26 20.10 4.66 10.09
N ARG A 27 19.10 4.74 10.97
CA ARG A 27 19.07 3.94 12.22
C ARG A 27 19.05 2.43 11.96
N SER A 28 18.44 1.99 10.85
CA SER A 28 18.36 0.59 10.46
C SER A 28 19.44 0.12 9.47
N GLY A 29 20.42 0.98 9.15
CA GLY A 29 21.51 0.65 8.22
C GLY A 29 21.07 0.48 6.77
N ARG A 30 19.92 1.08 6.39
CA ARG A 30 19.32 1.00 5.06
C ARG A 30 19.53 2.27 4.25
N LYS A 31 19.39 2.19 2.94
CA LYS A 31 19.39 3.35 2.05
C LYS A 31 17.98 3.94 1.94
N THR A 32 17.86 5.24 1.79
CA THR A 32 16.57 5.91 1.60
C THR A 32 15.82 5.38 0.37
N ASN A 33 16.54 5.01 -0.68
CA ASN A 33 15.93 4.45 -1.90
C ASN A 33 15.40 3.01 -1.74
N ASP A 34 15.66 2.37 -0.60
CA ASP A 34 15.09 1.04 -0.29
C ASP A 34 13.63 1.16 0.18
N VAL A 35 13.11 2.38 0.35
CA VAL A 35 11.76 2.64 0.88
C VAL A 35 10.99 3.55 -0.07
N ARG A 36 9.88 3.06 -0.58
CA ARG A 36 8.93 3.82 -1.41
C ARG A 36 7.93 4.53 -0.50
N LEU A 37 7.61 5.78 -0.85
CA LEU A 37 6.60 6.57 -0.16
C LEU A 37 5.31 6.58 -1.00
N LEU A 38 4.33 5.80 -0.58
CA LEU A 38 2.98 5.83 -1.11
C LEU A 38 2.16 6.89 -0.37
N LEU A 39 1.58 7.83 -1.10
CA LEU A 39 0.68 8.82 -0.54
C LEU A 39 -0.76 8.28 -0.53
N ALA A 40 -1.29 8.00 0.66
CA ALA A 40 -2.69 7.58 0.81
C ALA A 40 -3.63 8.78 0.60
N THR A 41 -4.30 8.80 -0.56
CA THR A 41 -5.06 9.94 -1.07
C THR A 41 -6.55 9.89 -0.77
N LYS A 42 -7.00 8.94 0.07
CA LYS A 42 -8.40 8.88 0.52
C LYS A 42 -8.88 10.26 0.99
N THR A 43 -10.06 10.69 0.55
CA THR A 43 -10.67 11.99 0.84
C THR A 43 -9.86 13.23 0.38
N VAL A 44 -8.79 13.06 -0.44
CA VAL A 44 -7.99 14.16 -0.99
C VAL A 44 -8.56 14.59 -2.32
N PRO A 45 -8.91 15.89 -2.54
CA PRO A 45 -9.30 16.38 -3.85
C PRO A 45 -8.17 16.25 -4.89
N PRO A 46 -8.50 16.00 -6.18
CA PRO A 46 -7.49 15.85 -7.23
C PRO A 46 -6.51 17.02 -7.32
N GLN A 47 -6.97 18.25 -7.12
CA GLN A 47 -6.14 19.46 -7.17
C GLN A 47 -5.00 19.41 -6.13
N ILE A 48 -5.29 18.90 -4.95
CA ILE A 48 -4.30 18.73 -3.87
C ILE A 48 -3.32 17.60 -4.18
N ILE A 49 -3.78 16.54 -4.84
CA ILE A 49 -2.89 15.45 -5.30
C ILE A 49 -1.94 15.96 -6.38
N LEU A 50 -2.42 16.79 -7.30
CA LEU A 50 -1.58 17.42 -8.33
C LEU A 50 -0.46 18.29 -7.72
N GLU A 51 -0.73 18.98 -6.60
CA GLU A 51 0.30 19.72 -5.86
C GLU A 51 1.37 18.78 -5.28
N ALA A 52 0.97 17.61 -4.78
CA ALA A 52 1.92 16.61 -4.32
C ALA A 52 2.79 16.07 -5.48
N PHE A 53 2.22 15.87 -6.68
CA PHE A 53 2.98 15.49 -7.87
C PHE A 53 3.98 16.59 -8.29
N ALA A 54 3.60 17.87 -8.21
CA ALA A 54 4.52 18.99 -8.42
C ALA A 54 5.70 18.98 -7.43
N CYS A 55 5.48 18.40 -6.22
CA CYS A 55 6.51 18.17 -5.20
C CYS A 55 7.21 16.79 -5.36
N LYS A 56 7.18 16.20 -6.56
CA LYS A 56 7.85 14.93 -6.92
C LYS A 56 7.29 13.69 -6.20
N ALA A 57 6.03 13.70 -5.77
CA ALA A 57 5.35 12.47 -5.45
C ALA A 57 5.02 11.73 -6.75
N THR A 58 5.22 10.41 -6.77
CA THR A 58 5.02 9.58 -7.98
C THR A 58 4.18 8.33 -7.70
N LEU A 59 3.82 8.08 -6.45
CA LEU A 59 3.07 6.90 -6.02
C LEU A 59 1.95 7.34 -5.08
N ILE A 60 0.73 6.96 -5.44
CA ILE A 60 -0.47 7.24 -4.65
C ILE A 60 -1.26 5.95 -4.38
N GLY A 61 -2.13 5.98 -3.37
CA GLY A 61 -2.98 4.84 -3.05
C GLY A 61 -4.39 5.27 -2.66
N GLU A 62 -5.38 4.59 -3.24
CA GLU A 62 -6.80 4.81 -2.97
C GLU A 62 -7.41 3.66 -2.17
N ASN A 63 -8.27 4.03 -1.21
CA ASN A 63 -8.95 3.05 -0.36
C ASN A 63 -10.35 2.68 -0.84
N ARG A 64 -10.98 3.53 -1.66
CA ARG A 64 -12.38 3.38 -2.09
C ARG A 64 -12.49 3.47 -3.60
N VAL A 65 -13.20 2.51 -4.18
CA VAL A 65 -13.41 2.46 -5.65
C VAL A 65 -14.10 3.74 -6.15
N GLN A 66 -15.06 4.27 -5.42
CA GLN A 66 -15.75 5.49 -5.83
C GLN A 66 -14.79 6.68 -5.91
N GLU A 67 -13.93 6.87 -4.90
CA GLU A 67 -12.93 7.95 -4.89
C GLU A 67 -11.91 7.79 -6.02
N LEU A 68 -11.47 6.54 -6.29
CA LEU A 68 -10.61 6.23 -7.43
C LEU A 68 -11.25 6.71 -8.76
N LEU A 69 -12.52 6.37 -8.97
CA LEU A 69 -13.23 6.73 -10.21
C LEU A 69 -13.43 8.24 -10.37
N GLU A 70 -13.81 8.93 -9.29
CA GLU A 70 -14.02 10.39 -9.27
C GLU A 70 -12.74 11.17 -9.58
N LYS A 71 -11.56 10.64 -9.20
CA LYS A 71 -10.27 11.30 -9.35
C LYS A 71 -9.52 10.93 -10.64
N TYR A 72 -9.84 9.76 -11.20
CA TYR A 72 -9.07 9.16 -12.28
C TYR A 72 -8.86 10.09 -13.47
N ASP A 73 -9.94 10.71 -13.99
CA ASP A 73 -9.84 11.55 -15.18
C ASP A 73 -9.00 12.81 -14.97
N ALA A 74 -8.96 13.35 -13.77
CA ALA A 74 -8.15 14.50 -13.41
C ALA A 74 -6.64 14.15 -13.26
N LEU A 75 -6.32 12.91 -12.92
CA LEU A 75 -4.96 12.49 -12.60
C LEU A 75 -4.27 11.69 -13.72
N LYS A 76 -5.02 10.98 -14.58
CA LYS A 76 -4.50 10.01 -15.55
C LYS A 76 -3.43 10.54 -16.54
N ASN A 77 -3.38 11.84 -16.76
CA ASN A 77 -2.43 12.47 -17.69
C ASN A 77 -1.11 12.89 -17.03
N VAL A 78 -0.99 12.76 -15.71
CA VAL A 78 0.26 13.01 -14.98
C VAL A 78 0.94 11.67 -14.73
N PRO A 79 2.22 11.48 -15.07
CA PRO A 79 2.94 10.25 -14.81
C PRO A 79 2.99 9.91 -13.31
N HIS A 80 2.36 8.83 -12.90
CA HIS A 80 2.38 8.33 -11.54
C HIS A 80 2.00 6.84 -11.50
N GLU A 81 2.34 6.17 -10.42
CA GLU A 81 1.78 4.87 -10.06
C GLU A 81 0.58 5.07 -9.13
N ASN A 82 -0.48 4.32 -9.36
CA ASN A 82 -1.68 4.34 -8.54
C ASN A 82 -1.95 2.92 -8.01
N HIS A 83 -1.97 2.76 -6.70
CA HIS A 83 -2.29 1.49 -6.04
C HIS A 83 -3.70 1.51 -5.44
N PHE A 84 -4.36 0.37 -5.44
CA PHE A 84 -5.57 0.18 -4.66
C PHE A 84 -5.19 -0.51 -3.34
N ILE A 85 -5.33 0.20 -2.24
CA ILE A 85 -4.88 -0.22 -0.90
C ILE A 85 -6.03 -0.48 0.08
N GLY A 86 -7.28 -0.38 -0.37
CA GLY A 86 -8.47 -0.68 0.43
C GLY A 86 -9.07 -2.04 0.09
N HIS A 87 -9.99 -2.52 0.91
CA HIS A 87 -10.68 -3.79 0.65
C HIS A 87 -11.44 -3.74 -0.70
N LEU A 88 -11.10 -4.65 -1.60
CA LEU A 88 -11.69 -4.74 -2.94
C LEU A 88 -12.81 -5.79 -2.97
N GLN A 89 -14.04 -5.31 -3.09
CA GLN A 89 -15.17 -6.20 -3.35
C GLN A 89 -15.11 -6.77 -4.77
N SER A 90 -15.38 -8.06 -4.93
CA SER A 90 -15.30 -8.77 -6.22
C SER A 90 -16.16 -8.14 -7.34
N ASN A 91 -17.31 -7.58 -7.01
CA ASN A 91 -18.20 -6.91 -7.97
C ASN A 91 -17.66 -5.56 -8.48
N LYS A 92 -16.57 -5.04 -7.88
CA LYS A 92 -15.92 -3.79 -8.26
C LYS A 92 -14.64 -3.98 -9.08
N ILE A 93 -14.17 -5.20 -9.26
CA ILE A 93 -12.93 -5.52 -10.00
C ILE A 93 -12.88 -4.80 -11.34
N LYS A 94 -13.93 -4.90 -12.15
CA LYS A 94 -14.03 -4.28 -13.48
C LYS A 94 -13.80 -2.76 -13.47
N SER A 95 -14.14 -2.08 -12.39
CA SER A 95 -14.00 -0.63 -12.28
C SER A 95 -12.60 -0.18 -11.83
N VAL A 96 -11.76 -1.11 -11.37
CA VAL A 96 -10.46 -0.83 -10.75
C VAL A 96 -9.29 -1.21 -11.66
N ILE A 97 -9.33 -2.40 -12.27
CA ILE A 97 -8.15 -3.04 -12.88
C ILE A 97 -7.49 -2.28 -14.03
N ASP A 98 -8.21 -1.40 -14.71
CA ASP A 98 -7.71 -0.53 -15.78
C ASP A 98 -7.24 0.86 -15.29
N LYS A 99 -7.30 1.11 -13.99
CA LYS A 99 -7.04 2.42 -13.38
C LYS A 99 -5.94 2.40 -12.32
N VAL A 100 -5.42 1.22 -12.00
CA VAL A 100 -4.37 1.05 -11.01
C VAL A 100 -3.22 0.18 -11.54
N ASN A 101 -2.04 0.38 -10.98
CA ASN A 101 -0.85 -0.39 -11.30
C ASN A 101 -0.66 -1.60 -10.38
N CYS A 102 -1.28 -1.55 -9.19
CA CYS A 102 -1.17 -2.60 -8.18
C CYS A 102 -2.42 -2.64 -7.30
N ILE A 103 -2.77 -3.85 -6.81
CA ILE A 103 -3.78 -4.08 -5.78
C ILE A 103 -3.09 -4.71 -4.58
N GLU A 104 -3.05 -3.99 -3.44
CA GLU A 104 -2.34 -4.42 -2.24
C GLU A 104 -3.20 -5.21 -1.25
N SER A 105 -4.46 -5.37 -1.53
CA SER A 105 -5.48 -5.90 -0.61
C SER A 105 -6.03 -7.26 -1.05
N VAL A 106 -5.21 -8.10 -1.68
CA VAL A 106 -5.64 -9.46 -2.04
C VAL A 106 -5.46 -10.38 -0.84
N ASP A 107 -6.58 -10.84 -0.27
CA ASP A 107 -6.59 -11.62 0.98
C ASP A 107 -7.30 -12.97 0.88
N THR A 108 -7.92 -13.26 -0.27
CA THR A 108 -8.65 -14.51 -0.51
C THR A 108 -8.36 -15.09 -1.89
N LEU A 109 -8.41 -16.42 -1.99
CA LEU A 109 -8.30 -17.13 -3.27
C LEU A 109 -9.44 -16.74 -4.22
N GLU A 110 -10.65 -16.54 -3.70
CA GLU A 110 -11.82 -16.16 -4.50
C GLU A 110 -11.60 -14.81 -5.21
N LEU A 111 -11.07 -13.81 -4.49
CA LEU A 111 -10.75 -12.50 -5.09
C LEU A 111 -9.68 -12.65 -6.17
N ALA A 112 -8.60 -13.40 -5.88
CA ALA A 112 -7.52 -13.66 -6.83
C ALA A 112 -8.01 -14.38 -8.09
N GLN A 113 -8.87 -15.39 -7.97
CA GLN A 113 -9.47 -16.09 -9.11
C GLN A 113 -10.27 -15.15 -10.01
N LYS A 114 -11.09 -14.28 -9.42
CA LYS A 114 -11.90 -13.31 -10.17
C LYS A 114 -11.04 -12.25 -10.86
N LEU A 115 -9.98 -11.78 -10.18
CA LEU A 115 -8.99 -10.88 -10.78
C LEU A 115 -8.29 -11.54 -11.97
N ASN A 116 -7.76 -12.75 -11.79
CA ASN A 116 -7.09 -13.49 -12.85
C ASN A 116 -7.99 -13.72 -14.06
N ALA A 117 -9.21 -14.19 -13.84
CA ALA A 117 -10.18 -14.41 -14.92
C ALA A 117 -10.41 -13.12 -15.74
N ARG A 118 -10.62 -12.01 -15.04
CA ARG A 118 -10.91 -10.72 -15.69
C ARG A 118 -9.72 -10.15 -16.45
N LEU A 119 -8.51 -10.24 -15.87
CA LEU A 119 -7.28 -9.78 -16.51
C LEU A 119 -6.93 -10.66 -17.74
N THR A 120 -7.14 -11.96 -17.64
CA THR A 120 -6.95 -12.89 -18.77
C THR A 120 -7.88 -12.57 -19.95
N GLU A 121 -9.16 -12.26 -19.68
CA GLU A 121 -10.09 -11.77 -20.71
C GLU A 121 -9.59 -10.51 -21.41
N GLN A 122 -8.95 -9.59 -20.67
CA GLN A 122 -8.39 -8.35 -21.19
C GLN A 122 -6.98 -8.51 -21.79
N LYS A 123 -6.38 -9.70 -21.67
CA LYS A 123 -4.98 -9.98 -22.08
C LYS A 123 -3.97 -9.05 -21.40
N THR A 124 -4.20 -8.75 -20.12
CA THR A 124 -3.36 -7.92 -19.28
C THR A 124 -2.92 -8.68 -18.02
N SER A 125 -2.01 -8.11 -17.25
CA SER A 125 -1.59 -8.62 -15.96
C SER A 125 -1.59 -7.52 -14.91
N MET A 126 -1.58 -7.90 -13.62
CA MET A 126 -1.64 -6.98 -12.49
C MET A 126 -0.61 -7.38 -11.42
N ASN A 127 0.09 -6.38 -10.89
CA ASN A 127 0.87 -6.55 -9.68
C ASN A 127 -0.08 -6.61 -8.47
N ILE A 128 0.17 -7.54 -7.57
CA ILE A 128 -0.61 -7.69 -6.36
C ILE A 128 0.27 -7.86 -5.14
N PHE A 129 -0.25 -7.43 -3.98
CA PHE A 129 0.28 -7.81 -2.68
C PHE A 129 -0.76 -8.66 -1.96
N ILE A 130 -0.29 -9.59 -1.16
CA ILE A 130 -1.15 -10.38 -0.28
C ILE A 130 -1.29 -9.62 1.04
N GLU A 131 -2.53 -9.25 1.37
CA GLU A 131 -2.85 -8.60 2.65
C GLU A 131 -2.90 -9.64 3.76
N VAL A 132 -2.11 -9.43 4.81
CA VAL A 132 -1.99 -10.32 5.96
C VAL A 132 -2.46 -9.62 7.23
N ASN A 133 -3.41 -10.22 7.95
CA ASN A 133 -3.85 -9.73 9.24
C ASN A 133 -2.86 -10.12 10.34
N THR A 134 -1.82 -9.32 10.52
CA THR A 134 -0.79 -9.56 11.53
C THR A 134 -1.17 -9.10 12.93
N SER A 135 -2.20 -8.27 13.06
CA SER A 135 -2.68 -7.80 14.38
C SER A 135 -3.59 -8.81 15.09
N GLY A 136 -4.19 -9.75 14.34
CA GLY A 136 -5.16 -10.70 14.86
C GLY A 136 -6.55 -10.11 15.18
N GLU A 137 -6.77 -8.84 14.89
CA GLU A 137 -8.06 -8.18 15.12
C GLU A 137 -9.11 -8.70 14.10
N LEU A 138 -10.23 -9.25 14.60
CA LEU A 138 -11.28 -9.84 13.76
C LEU A 138 -11.99 -8.83 12.84
N THR A 139 -11.90 -7.55 13.15
CA THR A 139 -12.50 -6.46 12.36
C THR A 139 -11.65 -6.01 11.18
N LYS A 140 -10.40 -6.49 11.08
CA LYS A 140 -9.48 -6.17 9.99
C LYS A 140 -9.52 -7.22 8.89
N ASN A 141 -9.34 -6.75 7.67
CA ASN A 141 -9.13 -7.61 6.49
C ASN A 141 -7.74 -8.26 6.53
N GLY A 142 -7.47 -9.09 5.57
CA GLY A 142 -6.23 -9.82 5.42
C GLY A 142 -6.36 -11.30 5.77
N CYS A 143 -5.66 -12.16 5.04
CA CYS A 143 -5.59 -13.58 5.35
C CYS A 143 -4.86 -13.81 6.68
N LYS A 144 -5.14 -14.92 7.33
CA LYS A 144 -4.44 -15.28 8.57
C LYS A 144 -2.97 -15.59 8.28
N PRO A 145 -2.04 -15.24 9.18
CA PRO A 145 -0.62 -15.57 9.03
C PRO A 145 -0.32 -17.04 8.71
N ALA A 146 -1.12 -17.95 9.26
CA ALA A 146 -0.98 -19.39 9.02
C ALA A 146 -1.36 -19.83 7.59
N ASP A 147 -2.23 -19.07 6.93
CA ASP A 147 -2.79 -19.43 5.62
C ASP A 147 -2.05 -18.79 4.44
N VAL A 148 -1.15 -17.82 4.72
CA VAL A 148 -0.45 -17.02 3.69
C VAL A 148 0.28 -17.89 2.68
N PHE A 149 1.02 -18.90 3.16
CA PHE A 149 1.82 -19.77 2.31
C PHE A 149 0.94 -20.52 1.30
N THR A 150 -0.09 -21.19 1.79
CA THR A 150 -1.04 -21.93 0.93
C THR A 150 -1.74 -20.99 -0.07
N LEU A 151 -2.12 -19.78 0.37
CA LEU A 151 -2.74 -18.80 -0.51
C LEU A 151 -1.80 -18.36 -1.63
N ILE A 152 -0.53 -18.10 -1.31
CA ILE A 152 0.50 -17.71 -2.30
C ILE A 152 0.74 -18.85 -3.30
N GLU A 153 0.89 -20.11 -2.86
CA GLU A 153 1.07 -21.25 -3.76
C GLU A 153 -0.10 -21.36 -4.76
N GLN A 154 -1.33 -21.19 -4.30
CA GLN A 154 -2.50 -21.27 -5.16
C GLN A 154 -2.59 -20.08 -6.13
N ILE A 155 -2.24 -18.86 -5.69
CA ILE A 155 -2.25 -17.66 -6.54
C ILE A 155 -1.12 -17.68 -7.56
N ALA A 156 0.02 -18.29 -7.24
CA ALA A 156 1.16 -18.43 -8.15
C ALA A 156 0.82 -19.17 -9.46
N GLU A 157 -0.24 -19.98 -9.45
CA GLU A 157 -0.76 -20.65 -10.66
C GLU A 157 -1.56 -19.72 -11.58
N PHE A 158 -1.82 -18.46 -11.20
CA PHE A 158 -2.61 -17.52 -11.97
C PHE A 158 -1.74 -16.63 -12.86
N PRO A 159 -1.69 -16.88 -14.18
CA PRO A 159 -0.71 -16.23 -15.08
C PRO A 159 -0.90 -14.72 -15.23
N ALA A 160 -2.06 -14.16 -14.90
CA ALA A 160 -2.33 -12.75 -14.99
C ALA A 160 -2.02 -11.98 -13.69
N LEU A 161 -1.57 -12.66 -12.63
CA LEU A 161 -1.25 -12.04 -11.34
C LEU A 161 0.23 -12.15 -11.03
N ASN A 162 0.86 -11.02 -10.72
CA ASN A 162 2.26 -10.93 -10.32
C ASN A 162 2.32 -10.62 -8.82
N ILE A 163 2.60 -11.62 -7.98
CA ILE A 163 2.79 -11.40 -6.54
C ILE A 163 4.10 -10.66 -6.33
N ARG A 164 4.04 -9.41 -5.87
CA ARG A 164 5.20 -8.54 -5.62
C ARG A 164 5.62 -8.55 -4.16
N GLY A 165 4.65 -8.63 -3.26
CA GLY A 165 4.92 -8.41 -1.86
C GLY A 165 3.79 -8.84 -0.94
N LEU A 166 4.02 -8.53 0.34
CA LEU A 166 3.01 -8.65 1.40
C LEU A 166 2.63 -7.25 1.90
N MET A 167 1.37 -7.11 2.30
CA MET A 167 0.86 -5.88 2.92
C MET A 167 0.26 -6.19 4.28
N THR A 168 0.41 -5.29 5.24
CA THR A 168 -0.34 -5.33 6.50
C THR A 168 -0.70 -3.96 7.02
N ILE A 169 -1.80 -3.90 7.77
CA ILE A 169 -2.16 -2.78 8.64
C ILE A 169 -1.85 -3.22 10.06
N GLY A 170 -0.86 -2.57 10.70
CA GLY A 170 -0.44 -2.87 12.07
C GLY A 170 -1.56 -2.73 13.11
N ALA A 171 -1.31 -3.12 14.35
CA ALA A 171 -2.27 -2.98 15.43
C ALA A 171 -2.66 -1.50 15.66
N LEU A 172 -3.92 -1.25 15.96
CA LEU A 172 -4.42 0.09 16.27
C LEU A 172 -4.16 0.43 17.74
N THR A 173 -2.91 0.75 18.06
CA THR A 173 -2.46 1.11 19.41
C THR A 173 -1.28 2.08 19.33
N GLU A 174 -1.02 2.82 20.41
CA GLU A 174 0.17 3.66 20.58
C GLU A 174 1.36 2.88 21.17
N GLU A 175 1.15 1.64 21.56
CA GLU A 175 2.16 0.73 22.10
C GLU A 175 3.13 0.28 21.01
N GLU A 176 4.30 0.92 20.91
CA GLU A 176 5.33 0.62 19.92
C GLU A 176 5.63 -0.88 19.79
N LYS A 177 5.79 -1.56 20.93
CA LYS A 177 6.11 -2.98 20.96
C LYS A 177 5.05 -3.85 20.26
N GLU A 178 3.78 -3.53 20.43
CA GLU A 178 2.68 -4.29 19.80
C GLU A 178 2.62 -4.01 18.31
N VAL A 179 2.82 -2.75 17.90
CA VAL A 179 2.88 -2.39 16.48
C VAL A 179 4.06 -3.06 15.79
N ARG A 180 5.26 -3.01 16.37
CA ARG A 180 6.46 -3.68 15.83
C ARG A 180 6.29 -5.19 15.68
N LYS A 181 5.60 -5.86 16.62
CA LYS A 181 5.29 -7.30 16.48
C LYS A 181 4.58 -7.63 15.18
N CYS A 182 3.65 -6.77 14.74
CA CYS A 182 2.94 -6.96 13.47
C CYS A 182 3.89 -6.88 12.27
N PHE A 183 4.80 -5.93 12.27
CA PHE A 183 5.77 -5.72 11.20
C PHE A 183 6.83 -6.84 11.15
N VAL A 184 7.35 -7.22 12.32
CA VAL A 184 8.26 -8.38 12.45
C VAL A 184 7.61 -9.66 11.96
N LEU A 185 6.33 -9.89 12.30
CA LEU A 185 5.60 -11.06 11.82
C LEU A 185 5.49 -11.08 10.30
N LEU A 186 5.17 -9.93 9.65
CA LEU A 186 5.08 -9.84 8.20
C LEU A 186 6.44 -10.13 7.54
N ARG A 187 7.53 -9.52 8.04
CA ARG A 187 8.90 -9.77 7.57
C ARG A 187 9.26 -11.26 7.68
N ASN A 188 9.03 -11.86 8.84
CA ASN A 188 9.35 -13.26 9.05
C ASN A 188 8.58 -14.21 8.12
N ILE A 189 7.33 -13.85 7.76
CA ILE A 189 6.55 -14.59 6.76
C ILE A 189 7.24 -14.49 5.40
N ALA A 190 7.61 -13.28 4.96
CA ALA A 190 8.30 -13.08 3.69
C ALA A 190 9.64 -13.84 3.62
N GLU A 191 10.45 -13.77 4.69
CA GLU A 191 11.71 -14.50 4.80
C GLU A 191 11.51 -16.01 4.69
N LYS A 192 10.48 -16.56 5.35
CA LYS A 192 10.13 -17.99 5.26
C LYS A 192 9.71 -18.42 3.86
N ILE A 193 8.90 -17.58 3.18
CA ILE A 193 8.49 -17.83 1.78
C ILE A 193 9.74 -17.84 0.88
N ASN A 194 10.61 -16.83 1.02
CA ASN A 194 11.82 -16.70 0.21
C ASN A 194 12.86 -17.80 0.47
N ALA A 195 12.87 -18.39 1.68
CA ALA A 195 13.73 -19.52 2.02
C ALA A 195 13.25 -20.84 1.39
N GLN A 196 11.99 -20.94 1.04
CA GLN A 196 11.45 -22.08 0.33
C GLN A 196 11.71 -21.88 -1.16
N ARG A 197 12.15 -22.92 -1.86
CA ARG A 197 12.44 -22.85 -3.31
C ARG A 197 11.14 -22.85 -4.12
N THR A 198 10.32 -21.82 -3.91
CA THR A 198 9.09 -21.56 -4.69
C THR A 198 9.40 -20.68 -5.89
N ASN A 199 8.50 -20.64 -6.87
CA ASN A 199 8.58 -19.73 -8.01
C ASN A 199 8.19 -18.27 -7.66
N VAL A 200 7.79 -18.02 -6.40
CA VAL A 200 7.39 -16.70 -5.90
C VAL A 200 8.46 -16.17 -4.98
N ARG A 201 8.85 -14.91 -5.22
CA ARG A 201 9.75 -14.16 -4.36
C ARG A 201 9.03 -12.91 -3.83
N ILE A 202 9.09 -12.73 -2.53
CA ILE A 202 8.54 -11.56 -1.84
C ILE A 202 9.66 -10.56 -1.62
N ASP A 203 9.69 -9.52 -2.44
CA ASP A 203 10.71 -8.47 -2.37
C ASP A 203 10.17 -7.17 -1.74
N GLU A 204 8.85 -7.02 -1.66
CA GLU A 204 8.22 -5.80 -1.19
C GLU A 204 7.36 -6.05 0.05
N LEU A 205 7.51 -5.17 1.06
CA LEU A 205 6.72 -5.17 2.30
C LEU A 205 6.06 -3.80 2.45
N SER A 206 4.75 -3.74 2.16
CA SER A 206 3.93 -2.56 2.33
C SER A 206 3.37 -2.55 3.76
N MET A 207 3.99 -1.77 4.63
CA MET A 207 3.61 -1.65 6.04
C MET A 207 4.09 -0.32 6.62
N GLY A 208 3.37 0.18 7.63
CA GLY A 208 3.62 1.47 8.24
C GLY A 208 2.79 2.60 7.63
N MET A 209 2.26 3.44 8.50
CA MET A 209 1.41 4.58 8.21
C MET A 209 1.95 5.87 8.84
N SER A 210 1.22 6.97 8.80
CA SER A 210 1.65 8.29 9.31
C SER A 210 2.15 8.28 10.76
N SER A 211 1.67 7.36 11.60
CA SER A 211 2.01 7.29 13.03
C SER A 211 3.15 6.33 13.36
N ASP A 212 3.47 5.38 12.47
CA ASP A 212 4.30 4.23 12.82
C ASP A 212 5.30 3.82 11.70
N PHE A 213 5.39 4.61 10.61
CA PHE A 213 6.22 4.26 9.47
C PHE A 213 7.72 4.19 9.80
N GLU A 214 8.22 4.93 10.77
CA GLU A 214 9.62 4.82 11.18
C GLU A 214 9.91 3.44 11.76
N TRP A 215 9.03 2.94 12.63
CA TRP A 215 9.13 1.60 13.16
C TRP A 215 9.03 0.54 12.07
N ALA A 216 8.11 0.76 11.10
CA ALA A 216 7.99 -0.15 9.97
C ALA A 216 9.28 -0.19 9.12
N ILE A 217 9.92 0.96 8.87
CA ILE A 217 11.20 1.03 8.14
C ILE A 217 12.29 0.26 8.88
N GLU A 218 12.38 0.45 10.19
CA GLU A 218 13.35 -0.25 11.05
C GLU A 218 13.10 -1.77 11.06
N GLU A 219 11.84 -2.20 10.90
CA GLU A 219 11.47 -3.61 10.78
C GLU A 219 11.47 -4.14 9.33
N GLY A 220 11.93 -3.35 8.35
CA GLY A 220 12.18 -3.82 7.00
C GLY A 220 11.14 -3.42 5.95
N ALA A 221 10.22 -2.49 6.22
CA ALA A 221 9.29 -1.98 5.21
C ALA A 221 10.03 -1.49 3.96
N THR A 222 9.56 -1.88 2.78
CA THR A 222 10.03 -1.36 1.49
C THR A 222 9.06 -0.36 0.89
N GLU A 223 7.84 -0.30 1.43
CA GLU A 223 6.85 0.70 1.10
C GLU A 223 6.10 1.13 2.37
N ILE A 224 5.93 2.44 2.52
CA ILE A 224 5.16 3.05 3.61
C ILE A 224 3.99 3.85 3.04
N ARG A 225 2.85 3.89 3.74
CA ARG A 225 1.61 4.52 3.29
C ARG A 225 1.26 5.72 4.16
N VAL A 226 1.59 6.92 3.70
CA VAL A 226 1.44 8.16 4.47
C VAL A 226 0.31 9.01 3.89
N GLY A 227 -0.64 9.41 4.70
CA GLY A 227 -1.77 10.27 4.30
C GLY A 227 -1.86 11.52 5.15
N SER A 228 -2.34 11.39 6.39
CA SER A 228 -2.62 12.54 7.28
C SER A 228 -1.40 13.41 7.59
N ALA A 229 -0.20 12.82 7.64
CA ALA A 229 1.02 13.58 7.88
C ALA A 229 1.42 14.48 6.70
N VAL A 230 0.94 14.20 5.48
CA VAL A 230 1.17 15.05 4.29
C VAL A 230 0.00 15.99 4.06
N PHE A 231 -1.23 15.47 4.07
CA PHE A 231 -2.43 16.21 3.66
C PHE A 231 -3.22 16.84 4.82
N GLY A 232 -2.75 16.63 6.07
CA GLY A 232 -3.44 17.09 7.28
C GLY A 232 -4.56 16.19 7.74
N PHE A 233 -5.00 16.41 8.98
CA PHE A 233 -6.18 15.77 9.55
C PHE A 233 -7.44 16.32 8.86
N ARG A 234 -8.34 15.44 8.48
CA ARG A 234 -9.63 15.82 7.90
C ARG A 234 -10.76 15.37 8.80
N PRO A 235 -11.81 16.20 8.95
CA PRO A 235 -12.99 15.77 9.65
C PRO A 235 -13.53 14.50 8.95
N LYS A 236 -13.84 13.48 9.72
CA LYS A 236 -14.63 12.35 9.22
C LYS A 236 -15.97 12.96 8.78
N ASN A 237 -16.27 12.90 7.49
CA ASN A 237 -17.65 13.12 7.07
C ASN A 237 -18.49 12.03 7.76
N ILE A 238 -19.33 12.49 8.70
CA ILE A 238 -20.31 11.68 9.43
C ILE A 238 -21.37 11.22 8.44
#